data_0fa57e3ad6553ccb10a5914f84b249f2
#
_entry.id   0fa57e3ad6553ccb10a5914f84b249f2
#
_cell.length_a   1.000
_cell.length_b   1.000
_cell.length_c   1.000
_cell.angle_alpha   90.00
_cell.angle_beta   90.00
_cell.angle_gamma   90.00
#
_symmetry.space_group_name_H-M   'P 1'
#
loop_
_entity.id
_entity.type
_entity.pdbx_description
1 polymer ?
#
loop_
_entity_poly.entity_id
_entity_poly.type
_entity_poly.pdbx_seq_one_letter_code
_entity_poly.pdbx_strand_id
1 'polypeptide(L)'
;MIGIIFNPKAGSGKFVPRMKAFLEMLDAKGVEYDYRETQKAGDTIDFALDMADKCSTIIPAGGDGTVFEVINPLVDRDVRLAILPYGSGNDAFASIYGFDYSDEKVIESVISGEDVNVDCAKVNDKYTFVILAGLGFAADLLVRFKEKGGSYAKAIPGLMIHCIRKDYKLLINGEERFYHTEFMSAFNSGFAGGGIKVTDKSSIYDGEMEMVILKESGRFRRLLNFLALSRKKLELQPNVDIIKFKECTVISQGEPLVINMDGELVKEEEMTIKVLPRHLRFAAPVKD
;
A
#
# COMPACT_ATOMS: atom_id res chain seq x y z
N MET A 1 6.62 -26.15 2.13
CA MET A 1 7.10 -25.53 0.86
C MET A 1 6.70 -24.08 0.82
N ILE A 2 7.55 -23.19 0.32
CA ILE A 2 7.30 -21.74 0.18
C ILE A 2 6.99 -21.43 -1.27
N GLY A 3 6.00 -20.60 -1.55
CA GLY A 3 5.73 -20.05 -2.88
C GLY A 3 6.39 -18.70 -3.07
N ILE A 4 7.09 -18.47 -4.16
CA ILE A 4 7.74 -17.19 -4.47
C ILE A 4 7.25 -16.70 -5.83
N ILE A 5 6.65 -15.51 -5.86
CA ILE A 5 6.15 -14.88 -7.09
C ILE A 5 6.99 -13.64 -7.35
N PHE A 6 7.86 -13.73 -8.34
CA PHE A 6 8.79 -12.66 -8.70
C PHE A 6 8.30 -11.87 -9.91
N ASN A 7 8.25 -10.54 -9.76
CA ASN A 7 8.04 -9.64 -10.88
C ASN A 7 9.39 -9.07 -11.37
N PRO A 8 9.99 -9.64 -12.44
CA PRO A 8 11.32 -9.23 -12.92
C PRO A 8 11.35 -7.80 -13.47
N LYS A 9 10.19 -7.21 -13.79
CA LYS A 9 10.09 -5.81 -14.28
C LYS A 9 10.03 -4.80 -13.13
N ALA A 10 9.78 -5.24 -11.90
CA ALA A 10 9.73 -4.36 -10.74
C ALA A 10 11.08 -3.63 -10.55
N GLY A 11 11.02 -2.38 -10.10
CA GLY A 11 12.21 -1.56 -9.91
C GLY A 11 13.08 -1.40 -11.16
N SER A 12 12.49 -1.46 -12.37
CA SER A 12 13.19 -1.39 -13.65
C SER A 12 14.18 -2.55 -13.88
N GLY A 13 13.88 -3.73 -13.36
CA GLY A 13 14.65 -4.96 -13.57
C GLY A 13 15.93 -5.09 -12.75
N LYS A 14 16.24 -4.13 -11.90
CA LYS A 14 17.50 -4.12 -11.11
C LYS A 14 17.59 -5.22 -10.04
N PHE A 15 16.48 -5.89 -9.73
CA PHE A 15 16.42 -6.87 -8.64
C PHE A 15 16.65 -8.33 -9.07
N VAL A 16 16.81 -8.61 -10.36
CA VAL A 16 17.09 -9.97 -10.87
C VAL A 16 18.32 -10.60 -10.21
N PRO A 17 19.47 -9.92 -10.07
CA PRO A 17 20.62 -10.50 -9.34
C PRO A 17 20.35 -10.76 -7.86
N ARG A 18 19.58 -9.90 -7.21
CA ARG A 18 19.22 -10.03 -5.79
C ARG A 18 18.27 -11.21 -5.59
N MET A 19 17.31 -11.44 -6.50
CA MET A 19 16.44 -12.60 -6.48
C MET A 19 17.23 -13.90 -6.60
N LYS A 20 18.22 -13.94 -7.50
CA LYS A 20 19.10 -15.10 -7.63
C LYS A 20 19.85 -15.41 -6.32
N ALA A 21 20.43 -14.39 -5.69
CA ALA A 21 21.10 -14.54 -4.40
C ALA A 21 20.15 -15.02 -3.30
N PHE A 22 18.89 -14.55 -3.31
CA PHE A 22 17.86 -15.00 -2.38
C PHE A 22 17.55 -16.51 -2.54
N LEU A 23 17.43 -17.00 -3.77
CA LEU A 23 17.21 -18.43 -4.04
C LEU A 23 18.44 -19.27 -3.59
N GLU A 24 19.68 -18.81 -3.86
CA GLU A 24 20.89 -19.46 -3.40
C GLU A 24 20.95 -19.57 -1.85
N MET A 25 20.45 -18.55 -1.13
CA MET A 25 20.35 -18.60 0.34
C MET A 25 19.31 -19.61 0.82
N LEU A 26 18.16 -19.75 0.11
CA LEU A 26 17.16 -20.79 0.43
C LEU A 26 17.71 -22.19 0.19
N ASP A 27 18.42 -22.42 -0.94
CA ASP A 27 19.07 -23.68 -1.28
C ASP A 27 20.11 -24.07 -0.20
N ALA A 28 20.93 -23.10 0.23
CA ALA A 28 21.94 -23.32 1.27
C ALA A 28 21.34 -23.69 2.64
N LYS A 29 20.09 -23.25 2.91
CA LYS A 29 19.35 -23.58 4.12
C LYS A 29 18.46 -24.84 3.96
N GLY A 30 18.45 -25.47 2.78
CA GLY A 30 17.61 -26.64 2.47
C GLY A 30 16.11 -26.36 2.51
N VAL A 31 15.70 -25.14 2.20
CA VAL A 31 14.30 -24.72 2.19
C VAL A 31 13.66 -25.05 0.85
N GLU A 32 12.61 -25.87 0.84
CA GLU A 32 11.85 -26.18 -0.38
C GLU A 32 10.94 -25.03 -0.80
N TYR A 33 10.97 -24.68 -2.11
CA TYR A 33 10.15 -23.61 -2.67
C TYR A 33 9.64 -23.90 -4.08
N ASP A 34 8.49 -23.28 -4.44
CA ASP A 34 7.97 -23.14 -5.80
C ASP A 34 8.24 -21.68 -6.24
N TYR A 35 9.12 -21.51 -7.22
CA TYR A 35 9.51 -20.19 -7.74
C TYR A 35 8.92 -19.94 -9.11
N ARG A 36 8.24 -18.80 -9.27
CA ARG A 36 7.66 -18.39 -10.55
C ARG A 36 7.93 -16.93 -10.87
N GLU A 37 8.29 -16.67 -12.14
CA GLU A 37 8.45 -15.33 -12.69
C GLU A 37 7.25 -14.91 -13.51
N THR A 38 6.72 -13.71 -13.26
CA THR A 38 5.65 -13.14 -14.07
C THR A 38 6.16 -12.72 -15.44
N GLN A 39 5.43 -13.07 -16.50
CA GLN A 39 5.73 -12.72 -17.88
C GLN A 39 4.78 -11.65 -18.43
N LYS A 40 3.51 -11.70 -18.01
CA LYS A 40 2.42 -10.83 -18.45
C LYS A 40 1.52 -10.42 -17.27
N ALA A 41 0.65 -9.46 -17.52
CA ALA A 41 -0.39 -9.06 -16.59
C ALA A 41 -1.32 -10.25 -16.27
N GLY A 42 -1.68 -10.40 -15.00
CA GLY A 42 -2.53 -11.48 -14.48
C GLY A 42 -1.75 -12.69 -13.95
N ASP A 43 -0.49 -12.92 -14.38
CA ASP A 43 0.30 -14.07 -13.91
C ASP A 43 0.44 -14.07 -12.38
N THR A 44 0.58 -12.90 -11.76
CA THR A 44 0.70 -12.76 -10.29
C THR A 44 -0.51 -13.37 -9.59
N ILE A 45 -1.72 -13.06 -10.08
CA ILE A 45 -2.99 -13.53 -9.52
C ILE A 45 -3.12 -15.05 -9.71
N ASP A 46 -2.87 -15.53 -10.94
CA ASP A 46 -2.95 -16.95 -11.27
C ASP A 46 -1.98 -17.80 -10.43
N PHE A 47 -0.74 -17.30 -10.26
CA PHE A 47 0.27 -17.98 -9.45
C PHE A 47 -0.09 -17.96 -7.97
N ALA A 48 -0.59 -16.84 -7.45
CA ALA A 48 -1.02 -16.73 -6.06
C ALA A 48 -2.13 -17.75 -5.73
N LEU A 49 -3.13 -17.86 -6.60
CA LEU A 49 -4.24 -18.82 -6.44
C LEU A 49 -3.75 -20.27 -6.50
N ASP A 50 -2.88 -20.63 -7.45
CA ASP A 50 -2.37 -22.00 -7.56
C ASP A 50 -1.44 -22.38 -6.40
N MET A 51 -0.65 -21.43 -5.88
CA MET A 51 0.25 -21.64 -4.74
C MET A 51 -0.50 -21.70 -3.41
N ALA A 52 -1.65 -21.06 -3.28
CA ALA A 52 -2.41 -21.01 -2.02
C ALA A 52 -2.78 -22.37 -1.43
N ASP A 53 -3.01 -23.35 -2.29
CA ASP A 53 -3.39 -24.70 -1.89
C ASP A 53 -2.17 -25.64 -1.67
N LYS A 54 -0.95 -25.19 -2.01
CA LYS A 54 0.28 -26.02 -2.02
C LYS A 54 1.36 -25.50 -1.10
N CYS A 55 1.40 -24.18 -0.85
CA CYS A 55 2.46 -23.52 -0.13
C CYS A 55 1.99 -23.04 1.24
N SER A 56 2.81 -23.22 2.26
CA SER A 56 2.54 -22.74 3.62
C SER A 56 2.74 -21.23 3.76
N THR A 57 3.55 -20.64 2.90
CA THR A 57 3.84 -19.20 2.86
C THR A 57 3.99 -18.77 1.41
N ILE A 58 3.42 -17.62 1.05
CA ILE A 58 3.58 -17.01 -0.28
C ILE A 58 4.34 -15.70 -0.14
N ILE A 59 5.35 -15.52 -0.98
CA ILE A 59 6.26 -14.37 -0.96
C ILE A 59 6.14 -13.60 -2.29
N PRO A 60 5.37 -12.50 -2.34
CA PRO A 60 5.50 -11.55 -3.43
C PRO A 60 6.89 -10.90 -3.40
N ALA A 61 7.64 -11.05 -4.49
CA ALA A 61 8.93 -10.42 -4.72
C ALA A 61 8.79 -9.33 -5.79
N GLY A 62 8.49 -8.12 -5.36
CA GLY A 62 8.19 -7.00 -6.25
C GLY A 62 7.95 -5.70 -5.47
N GLY A 63 7.24 -4.75 -6.08
CA GLY A 63 6.77 -3.52 -5.43
C GLY A 63 5.37 -3.68 -4.84
N ASP A 64 4.84 -2.57 -4.31
CA ASP A 64 3.52 -2.53 -3.68
C ASP A 64 2.39 -3.05 -4.59
N GLY A 65 2.45 -2.78 -5.91
CA GLY A 65 1.51 -3.35 -6.88
C GLY A 65 1.56 -4.88 -6.96
N THR A 66 2.76 -5.50 -6.88
CA THR A 66 2.88 -6.97 -6.85
C THR A 66 2.30 -7.53 -5.54
N VAL A 67 2.53 -6.84 -4.42
CA VAL A 67 1.93 -7.19 -3.12
C VAL A 67 0.41 -7.09 -3.19
N PHE A 68 -0.12 -6.01 -3.75
CA PHE A 68 -1.56 -5.81 -3.97
C PHE A 68 -2.18 -6.94 -4.80
N GLU A 69 -1.55 -7.31 -5.94
CA GLU A 69 -2.03 -8.39 -6.81
C GLU A 69 -2.02 -9.77 -6.13
N VAL A 70 -1.07 -10.03 -5.21
CA VAL A 70 -1.02 -11.29 -4.44
C VAL A 70 -2.05 -11.29 -3.33
N ILE A 71 -2.22 -10.20 -2.59
CA ILE A 71 -3.12 -10.13 -1.43
C ILE A 71 -4.58 -10.23 -1.86
N ASN A 72 -4.98 -9.55 -2.94
CA ASN A 72 -6.39 -9.45 -3.33
C ASN A 72 -7.07 -10.81 -3.55
N PRO A 73 -6.52 -11.78 -4.29
CA PRO A 73 -7.13 -13.10 -4.43
C PRO A 73 -7.02 -13.97 -3.17
N LEU A 74 -6.16 -13.61 -2.20
CA LEU A 74 -5.85 -14.42 -1.03
C LEU A 74 -6.45 -13.89 0.28
N VAL A 75 -7.04 -12.71 0.29
CA VAL A 75 -7.49 -12.02 1.51
C VAL A 75 -8.44 -12.86 2.36
N ASP A 76 -9.29 -13.66 1.76
CA ASP A 76 -10.26 -14.53 2.45
C ASP A 76 -9.77 -15.98 2.57
N ARG A 77 -8.45 -16.23 2.36
CA ARG A 77 -7.81 -17.56 2.50
C ARG A 77 -6.86 -17.57 3.68
N ASP A 78 -6.75 -18.71 4.34
CA ASP A 78 -5.77 -18.91 5.42
C ASP A 78 -4.37 -19.16 4.84
N VAL A 79 -3.75 -18.09 4.31
CA VAL A 79 -2.41 -18.12 3.73
C VAL A 79 -1.50 -17.22 4.52
N ARG A 80 -0.32 -17.70 4.85
CA ARG A 80 0.76 -16.89 5.44
C ARG A 80 1.49 -16.14 4.34
N LEU A 81 1.83 -14.90 4.57
CA LEU A 81 2.54 -14.04 3.62
C LEU A 81 3.92 -13.62 4.17
N ALA A 82 4.84 -13.33 3.28
CA ALA A 82 6.02 -12.52 3.55
C ALA A 82 6.27 -11.63 2.33
N ILE A 83 7.12 -10.62 2.42
CA ILE A 83 7.35 -9.70 1.29
C ILE A 83 8.85 -9.60 1.02
N LEU A 84 9.25 -9.59 -0.27
CA LEU A 84 10.57 -9.14 -0.69
C LEU A 84 10.46 -7.77 -1.37
N PRO A 85 11.13 -6.73 -0.84
CA PRO A 85 10.94 -5.34 -1.24
C PRO A 85 11.70 -5.00 -2.53
N TYR A 86 11.27 -5.57 -3.65
CA TYR A 86 11.92 -5.43 -4.94
C TYR A 86 11.25 -4.39 -5.86
N GLY A 87 10.57 -3.42 -5.26
CA GLY A 87 9.94 -2.29 -5.91
C GLY A 87 10.66 -0.96 -5.72
N SER A 88 9.98 0.12 -6.13
CA SER A 88 10.47 1.50 -5.96
C SER A 88 9.95 2.16 -4.69
N GLY A 89 8.78 1.74 -4.17
CA GLY A 89 8.14 2.27 -2.95
C GLY A 89 8.42 1.35 -1.76
N ASN A 90 7.86 0.16 -1.80
CA ASN A 90 7.92 -0.88 -0.76
C ASN A 90 7.30 -0.44 0.58
N ASP A 91 6.24 0.38 0.51
CA ASP A 91 5.58 0.92 1.70
C ASP A 91 4.89 -0.19 2.52
N ALA A 92 4.33 -1.22 1.87
CA ALA A 92 3.77 -2.40 2.54
C ALA A 92 4.83 -3.16 3.34
N PHE A 93 5.99 -3.42 2.72
CA PHE A 93 7.12 -4.07 3.39
C PHE A 93 7.59 -3.26 4.60
N ALA A 94 7.84 -1.96 4.39
CA ALA A 94 8.36 -1.08 5.43
C ALA A 94 7.39 -0.94 6.63
N SER A 95 6.09 -1.04 6.38
CA SER A 95 5.06 -0.99 7.42
C SER A 95 5.09 -2.21 8.35
N ILE A 96 5.51 -3.38 7.84
CA ILE A 96 5.53 -4.65 8.58
C ILE A 96 6.92 -4.91 9.16
N TYR A 97 7.98 -4.73 8.35
CA TYR A 97 9.35 -5.14 8.68
C TYR A 97 10.29 -3.97 9.00
N GLY A 98 9.92 -2.74 8.66
CA GLY A 98 10.84 -1.60 8.67
C GLY A 98 11.67 -1.49 7.38
N PHE A 99 12.32 -0.34 7.17
CA PHE A 99 13.08 -0.08 5.92
C PHE A 99 14.42 -0.82 5.88
N ASP A 100 15.01 -1.13 7.04
CA ASP A 100 16.37 -1.70 7.15
C ASP A 100 16.38 -3.23 7.28
N TYR A 101 15.26 -3.89 6.93
CA TYR A 101 15.13 -5.34 7.07
C TYR A 101 15.69 -6.06 5.83
N SER A 102 16.65 -6.98 6.02
CA SER A 102 17.36 -7.66 4.93
C SER A 102 16.62 -8.91 4.41
N ASP A 103 17.05 -9.40 3.24
CA ASP A 103 16.52 -10.64 2.66
C ASP A 103 16.79 -11.85 3.55
N GLU A 104 17.95 -11.90 4.21
CA GLU A 104 18.28 -12.94 5.19
C GLU A 104 17.29 -12.96 6.34
N LYS A 105 16.94 -11.78 6.87
CA LYS A 105 15.93 -11.65 7.92
C LYS A 105 14.54 -12.06 7.45
N VAL A 106 14.18 -11.82 6.19
CA VAL A 106 12.94 -12.35 5.61
C VAL A 106 12.93 -13.88 5.62
N ILE A 107 14.02 -14.52 5.21
CA ILE A 107 14.16 -15.98 5.27
C ILE A 107 14.02 -16.47 6.72
N GLU A 108 14.69 -15.83 7.66
CA GLU A 108 14.61 -16.17 9.10
C GLU A 108 13.18 -16.02 9.64
N SER A 109 12.47 -14.95 9.27
CA SER A 109 11.07 -14.76 9.62
C SER A 109 10.18 -15.90 9.10
N VAL A 110 10.40 -16.32 7.87
CA VAL A 110 9.63 -17.42 7.27
C VAL A 110 9.94 -18.76 7.97
N ILE A 111 11.21 -19.04 8.28
CA ILE A 111 11.65 -20.28 8.93
C ILE A 111 11.25 -20.31 10.41
N SER A 112 11.25 -19.18 11.13
CA SER A 112 10.87 -19.12 12.56
C SER A 112 9.51 -19.68 12.86
N GLY A 113 8.59 -19.61 11.89
CA GLY A 113 7.20 -20.04 12.05
C GLY A 113 6.34 -19.09 12.89
N GLU A 114 6.90 -17.99 13.39
CA GLU A 114 6.14 -16.97 14.11
C GLU A 114 5.32 -16.09 13.15
N ASP A 115 4.14 -15.70 13.57
CA ASP A 115 3.21 -14.91 12.78
C ASP A 115 2.91 -13.55 13.41
N VAL A 116 2.64 -12.57 12.56
CA VAL A 116 2.03 -11.30 12.92
C VAL A 116 0.79 -11.06 12.05
N ASN A 117 -0.30 -10.69 12.71
CA ASN A 117 -1.53 -10.37 12.01
C ASN A 117 -1.65 -8.84 11.87
N VAL A 118 -1.89 -8.38 10.66
CA VAL A 118 -2.02 -6.96 10.33
C VAL A 118 -3.41 -6.63 9.85
N ASP A 119 -3.80 -5.39 10.05
CA ASP A 119 -5.05 -4.83 9.56
C ASP A 119 -4.95 -4.64 8.04
N CYS A 120 -6.08 -4.76 7.37
CA CYS A 120 -6.27 -4.33 5.99
C CYS A 120 -7.66 -3.73 5.84
N ALA A 121 -8.05 -3.28 4.67
CA ALA A 121 -9.43 -2.88 4.43
C ALA A 121 -9.91 -3.30 3.04
N LYS A 122 -11.20 -3.55 2.93
CA LYS A 122 -11.88 -3.74 1.65
C LYS A 122 -12.51 -2.44 1.15
N VAL A 123 -12.40 -2.21 -0.14
CA VAL A 123 -13.13 -1.17 -0.86
C VAL A 123 -14.22 -1.84 -1.70
N ASN A 124 -15.48 -1.45 -1.45
CA ASN A 124 -16.68 -1.93 -2.17
C ASN A 124 -16.81 -3.45 -2.17
N ASP A 125 -16.30 -4.14 -1.14
CA ASP A 125 -16.19 -5.61 -1.04
C ASP A 125 -15.47 -6.28 -2.23
N LYS A 126 -14.76 -5.50 -3.07
CA LYS A 126 -14.06 -5.98 -4.28
C LYS A 126 -12.54 -5.97 -4.15
N TYR A 127 -11.97 -4.94 -3.55
CA TYR A 127 -10.53 -4.71 -3.53
C TYR A 127 -10.03 -4.61 -2.10
N THR A 128 -8.85 -5.16 -1.83
CA THR A 128 -8.19 -5.08 -0.53
C THR A 128 -6.93 -4.24 -0.63
N PHE A 129 -6.73 -3.33 0.32
CA PHE A 129 -5.50 -2.55 0.44
C PHE A 129 -4.91 -2.66 1.85
N VAL A 130 -3.58 -2.49 1.94
CA VAL A 130 -2.80 -2.61 3.18
C VAL A 130 -2.14 -1.29 3.55
N ILE A 131 -1.89 -0.42 2.58
CA ILE A 131 -1.18 0.85 2.79
C ILE A 131 -2.17 2.01 2.81
N LEU A 132 -2.81 2.27 1.67
CA LEU A 132 -3.70 3.42 1.49
C LEU A 132 -4.74 3.23 0.39
N ALA A 133 -5.87 3.94 0.54
CA ALA A 133 -6.80 4.23 -0.55
C ALA A 133 -6.95 5.75 -0.68
N GLY A 134 -6.48 6.34 -1.80
CA GLY A 134 -6.33 7.77 -1.95
C GLY A 134 -7.02 8.35 -3.18
N LEU A 135 -7.61 9.56 -3.02
CA LEU A 135 -8.31 10.33 -4.03
C LEU A 135 -7.58 11.65 -4.34
N GLY A 136 -7.94 12.25 -5.46
CA GLY A 136 -7.42 13.56 -5.89
C GLY A 136 -5.92 13.46 -6.15
N PHE A 137 -5.13 14.32 -5.52
CA PHE A 137 -3.67 14.39 -5.69
C PHE A 137 -2.97 13.02 -5.58
N ALA A 138 -3.42 12.14 -4.70
CA ALA A 138 -2.82 10.81 -4.53
C ALA A 138 -3.01 9.92 -5.77
N ALA A 139 -4.18 10.00 -6.40
CA ALA A 139 -4.47 9.29 -7.64
C ALA A 139 -3.78 9.97 -8.84
N ASP A 140 -3.84 11.31 -8.94
CA ASP A 140 -3.23 12.09 -10.01
C ASP A 140 -1.70 11.90 -10.07
N LEU A 141 -1.06 11.79 -8.90
CA LEU A 141 0.37 11.51 -8.79
C LEU A 141 0.72 10.13 -9.39
N LEU A 142 -0.10 9.13 -9.11
CA LEU A 142 0.09 7.77 -9.63
C LEU A 142 -0.18 7.70 -11.13
N VAL A 143 -1.23 8.36 -11.64
CA VAL A 143 -1.50 8.48 -13.08
C VAL A 143 -0.28 9.04 -13.78
N ARG A 144 0.24 10.17 -13.31
CA ARG A 144 1.41 10.81 -13.90
C ARG A 144 2.67 9.94 -13.83
N PHE A 145 2.85 9.22 -12.72
CA PHE A 145 3.98 8.30 -12.57
C PHE A 145 3.90 7.14 -13.58
N LYS A 146 2.73 6.52 -13.74
CA LYS A 146 2.53 5.43 -14.72
C LYS A 146 2.72 5.91 -16.17
N GLU A 147 2.33 7.16 -16.50
CA GLU A 147 2.48 7.72 -17.86
C GLU A 147 3.91 8.13 -18.20
N LYS A 148 4.60 8.79 -17.27
CA LYS A 148 5.89 9.48 -17.55
C LYS A 148 7.09 8.80 -16.91
N GLY A 149 6.87 7.89 -15.97
CA GLY A 149 7.94 7.33 -15.15
C GLY A 149 8.57 8.38 -14.22
N GLY A 150 9.69 8.04 -13.63
CA GLY A 150 10.51 8.97 -12.84
C GLY A 150 10.41 8.76 -11.34
N SER A 151 10.50 9.83 -10.56
CA SER A 151 10.47 9.81 -9.10
C SER A 151 9.22 10.52 -8.59
N TYR A 152 8.51 9.89 -7.65
CA TYR A 152 7.39 10.52 -6.94
C TYR A 152 7.78 11.88 -6.35
N ALA A 153 8.91 11.96 -5.66
CA ALA A 153 9.39 13.20 -5.03
C ALA A 153 9.57 14.35 -6.02
N LYS A 154 9.99 14.06 -7.27
CA LYS A 154 10.15 15.10 -8.31
C LYS A 154 8.82 15.54 -8.93
N ALA A 155 7.80 14.68 -8.93
CA ALA A 155 6.50 14.99 -9.50
C ALA A 155 5.62 15.84 -8.55
N ILE A 156 5.79 15.67 -7.23
CA ILE A 156 4.97 16.32 -6.19
C ILE A 156 4.90 17.85 -6.34
N PRO A 157 6.00 18.63 -6.46
CA PRO A 157 5.89 20.08 -6.51
C PRO A 157 5.06 20.59 -7.69
N GLY A 158 5.24 19.99 -8.87
CA GLY A 158 4.48 20.38 -10.07
C GLY A 158 2.99 20.08 -9.94
N LEU A 159 2.64 18.93 -9.36
CA LEU A 159 1.24 18.55 -9.16
C LEU A 159 0.56 19.39 -8.08
N MET A 160 1.24 19.72 -7.00
CA MET A 160 0.68 20.57 -5.95
C MET A 160 0.26 21.96 -6.43
N ILE A 161 0.93 22.49 -7.44
CA ILE A 161 0.58 23.81 -8.03
C ILE A 161 -0.68 23.67 -8.90
N HIS A 162 -0.87 22.54 -9.55
CA HIS A 162 -1.91 22.32 -10.57
C HIS A 162 -3.00 21.33 -10.14
N CYS A 163 -3.02 20.89 -8.86
CA CYS A 163 -4.04 19.97 -8.39
C CYS A 163 -5.44 20.59 -8.47
N ILE A 164 -6.37 19.77 -8.92
CA ILE A 164 -7.80 20.13 -9.07
C ILE A 164 -8.51 19.68 -7.80
N ARG A 165 -9.34 20.56 -7.26
CA ARG A 165 -10.26 20.22 -6.18
C ARG A 165 -11.51 19.58 -6.74
N LYS A 166 -12.03 18.65 -5.98
CA LYS A 166 -13.31 18.00 -6.25
C LYS A 166 -14.18 18.03 -5.01
N ASP A 167 -15.48 17.92 -5.23
CA ASP A 167 -16.46 17.90 -4.16
C ASP A 167 -16.77 16.45 -3.77
N TYR A 168 -16.62 16.17 -2.48
CA TYR A 168 -16.87 14.85 -1.91
C TYR A 168 -17.85 14.96 -0.74
N LYS A 169 -18.78 14.02 -0.70
CA LYS A 169 -19.57 13.72 0.48
C LYS A 169 -18.91 12.53 1.20
N LEU A 170 -18.62 12.70 2.47
CA LEU A 170 -18.02 11.69 3.33
C LEU A 170 -19.03 11.28 4.41
N LEU A 171 -19.37 10.00 4.44
CA LEU A 171 -20.12 9.37 5.54
C LEU A 171 -19.10 8.64 6.40
N ILE A 172 -18.91 9.07 7.65
CA ILE A 172 -17.89 8.53 8.54
C ILE A 172 -18.34 8.63 10.01
N ASN A 173 -18.23 7.54 10.76
CA ASN A 173 -18.64 7.48 12.18
C ASN A 173 -20.09 7.94 12.41
N GLY A 174 -21.00 7.68 11.48
CA GLY A 174 -22.40 8.08 11.55
C GLY A 174 -22.68 9.56 11.22
N GLU A 175 -21.67 10.33 10.85
CA GLU A 175 -21.76 11.72 10.43
C GLU A 175 -21.64 11.87 8.93
N GLU A 176 -22.36 12.86 8.39
CA GLU A 176 -22.24 13.30 7.01
C GLU A 176 -21.44 14.61 6.96
N ARG A 177 -20.40 14.64 6.14
CA ARG A 177 -19.53 15.80 5.97
C ARG A 177 -19.31 16.08 4.48
N PHE A 178 -19.16 17.35 4.12
CA PHE A 178 -18.87 17.78 2.76
C PHE A 178 -17.48 18.42 2.70
N TYR A 179 -16.70 18.03 1.69
CA TYR A 179 -15.35 18.55 1.48
C TYR A 179 -15.15 18.99 0.03
N HIS A 180 -14.62 20.20 -0.14
CA HIS A 180 -14.04 20.67 -1.39
C HIS A 180 -12.52 20.57 -1.27
N THR A 181 -11.95 19.48 -1.79
CA THR A 181 -10.55 19.15 -1.50
C THR A 181 -9.79 18.59 -2.71
N GLU A 182 -8.51 18.86 -2.74
CA GLU A 182 -7.55 18.21 -3.66
C GLU A 182 -6.95 16.90 -3.13
N PHE A 183 -7.13 16.56 -1.84
CA PHE A 183 -6.55 15.35 -1.25
C PHE A 183 -7.44 14.79 -0.15
N MET A 184 -7.84 13.55 -0.34
CA MET A 184 -8.52 12.75 0.66
C MET A 184 -8.01 11.30 0.54
N SER A 185 -7.44 10.76 1.61
CA SER A 185 -6.88 9.41 1.59
C SER A 185 -7.06 8.71 2.93
N ALA A 186 -7.49 7.47 2.86
CA ALA A 186 -7.50 6.55 3.99
C ALA A 186 -6.12 5.89 4.11
N PHE A 187 -5.55 5.91 5.30
CA PHE A 187 -4.25 5.31 5.63
C PHE A 187 -4.39 4.21 6.65
N ASN A 188 -3.75 3.08 6.38
CA ASN A 188 -3.52 2.01 7.34
C ASN A 188 -2.13 2.12 7.97
N SER A 189 -1.11 2.44 7.16
CA SER A 189 0.30 2.41 7.60
C SER A 189 0.92 3.77 7.87
N GLY A 190 0.29 4.87 7.53
CA GLY A 190 0.86 6.21 7.64
C GLY A 190 1.97 6.56 6.63
N PHE A 191 2.40 5.60 5.81
CA PHE A 191 3.38 5.81 4.74
C PHE A 191 2.72 5.90 3.37
N ALA A 192 3.34 6.61 2.43
CA ALA A 192 2.94 6.68 1.04
C ALA A 192 4.11 7.03 0.12
N GLY A 193 4.11 6.49 -1.10
CA GLY A 193 5.00 6.93 -2.19
C GLY A 193 6.48 6.71 -1.95
N GLY A 194 6.84 5.60 -1.28
CA GLY A 194 8.23 5.21 -1.05
C GLY A 194 8.82 5.79 0.24
N GLY A 195 8.14 5.62 1.35
CA GLY A 195 8.61 5.98 2.68
C GLY A 195 8.31 7.41 3.11
N ILE A 196 7.46 8.13 2.38
CA ILE A 196 6.98 9.44 2.81
C ILE A 196 5.98 9.24 3.95
N LYS A 197 6.34 9.69 5.15
CA LYS A 197 5.46 9.60 6.30
C LYS A 197 4.43 10.73 6.28
N VAL A 198 3.16 10.38 6.14
CA VAL A 198 2.03 11.31 6.05
C VAL A 198 1.46 11.60 7.44
N THR A 199 1.36 10.58 8.28
CA THR A 199 0.83 10.68 9.65
C THR A 199 1.56 9.71 10.58
N ASP A 200 1.71 10.13 11.85
CA ASP A 200 2.21 9.28 12.95
C ASP A 200 1.08 8.53 13.69
N LYS A 201 -0.18 8.79 13.30
CA LYS A 201 -1.34 8.26 14.02
C LYS A 201 -1.79 6.90 13.54
N SER A 202 -1.40 6.51 12.31
CA SER A 202 -1.79 5.23 11.73
C SER A 202 -0.94 4.07 12.26
N SER A 203 -1.62 2.95 12.48
CA SER A 203 -1.02 1.69 12.92
C SER A 203 -1.70 0.52 12.22
N ILE A 204 -0.92 -0.37 11.64
CA ILE A 204 -1.44 -1.59 11.00
C ILE A 204 -1.93 -2.66 12.00
N TYR A 205 -2.09 -2.30 13.28
CA TYR A 205 -2.39 -3.23 14.37
C TYR A 205 -3.55 -2.79 15.28
N ASP A 206 -4.10 -1.58 15.12
CA ASP A 206 -5.06 -1.00 16.06
C ASP A 206 -6.54 -1.21 15.65
N GLY A 207 -6.78 -1.81 14.50
CA GLY A 207 -8.13 -2.12 13.99
C GLY A 207 -8.90 -0.90 13.48
N GLU A 208 -8.21 0.20 13.20
CA GLU A 208 -8.77 1.44 12.69
C GLU A 208 -7.90 1.97 11.54
N MET A 209 -8.43 2.88 10.76
CA MET A 209 -7.69 3.65 9.75
C MET A 209 -7.91 5.14 9.92
N GLU A 210 -7.02 5.96 9.38
CA GLU A 210 -7.13 7.40 9.37
C GLU A 210 -7.52 7.93 8.00
N MET A 211 -8.64 8.66 7.94
CA MET A 211 -8.97 9.51 6.80
C MET A 211 -8.24 10.83 6.95
N VAL A 212 -7.25 11.09 6.11
CA VAL A 212 -6.49 12.34 6.06
C VAL A 212 -7.04 13.21 4.93
N ILE A 213 -7.47 14.42 5.26
CA ILE A 213 -8.12 15.35 4.33
C ILE A 213 -7.44 16.71 4.38
N LEU A 214 -7.04 17.24 3.23
CA LEU A 214 -6.57 18.63 3.11
C LEU A 214 -7.76 19.54 2.82
N LYS A 215 -8.22 20.29 3.83
CA LYS A 215 -9.28 21.27 3.65
C LYS A 215 -8.86 22.37 2.68
N GLU A 216 -9.83 22.99 2.05
CA GLU A 216 -9.61 24.06 1.09
C GLU A 216 -8.59 25.11 1.60
N SER A 217 -7.61 25.42 0.76
CA SER A 217 -6.57 26.36 1.11
C SER A 217 -5.95 27.05 -0.12
N GLY A 218 -5.42 28.24 0.06
CA GLY A 218 -4.71 28.97 -1.01
C GLY A 218 -3.36 28.34 -1.37
N ARG A 219 -2.77 28.75 -2.50
CA ARG A 219 -1.48 28.22 -3.00
C ARG A 219 -0.35 28.29 -1.98
N PHE A 220 -0.29 29.34 -1.19
CA PHE A 220 0.72 29.49 -0.13
C PHE A 220 0.58 28.42 0.95
N ARG A 221 -0.64 28.09 1.36
CA ARG A 221 -0.89 27.05 2.35
C ARG A 221 -0.53 25.67 1.80
N ARG A 222 -0.74 25.40 0.52
CA ARG A 222 -0.30 24.14 -0.13
C ARG A 222 1.22 23.98 -0.04
N LEU A 223 1.98 25.06 -0.26
CA LEU A 223 3.44 25.02 -0.07
C LEU A 223 3.81 24.73 1.38
N LEU A 224 3.13 25.31 2.35
CA LEU A 224 3.35 25.02 3.77
C LEU A 224 3.00 23.56 4.11
N ASN A 225 1.92 23.00 3.56
CA ASN A 225 1.56 21.59 3.74
C ASN A 225 2.65 20.67 3.16
N PHE A 226 3.20 21.00 2.00
CA PHE A 226 4.32 20.26 1.43
C PHE A 226 5.56 20.29 2.31
N LEU A 227 5.94 21.48 2.81
CA LEU A 227 7.05 21.61 3.75
C LEU A 227 6.78 20.89 5.08
N ALA A 228 5.53 20.88 5.53
CA ALA A 228 5.14 20.15 6.72
C ALA A 228 5.20 18.62 6.50
N LEU A 229 4.76 18.14 5.32
CA LEU A 229 4.87 16.74 4.93
C LEU A 229 6.35 16.28 4.92
N SER A 230 7.24 17.06 4.28
CA SER A 230 8.67 16.73 4.23
C SER A 230 9.35 16.71 5.61
N ARG A 231 8.76 17.39 6.60
CA ARG A 231 9.22 17.41 8.00
C ARG A 231 8.44 16.47 8.92
N LYS A 232 7.59 15.61 8.38
CA LYS A 232 6.71 14.69 9.15
C LYS A 232 5.79 15.44 10.13
N LYS A 233 5.28 16.60 9.72
CA LYS A 233 4.45 17.51 10.55
C LYS A 233 3.16 17.93 9.86
N LEU A 234 2.69 17.13 8.86
CA LEU A 234 1.49 17.46 8.11
C LEU A 234 0.26 17.52 9.03
N GLU A 235 0.17 16.62 9.98
CA GLU A 235 -0.94 16.52 10.95
C GLU A 235 -1.07 17.75 11.88
N LEU A 236 -0.03 18.57 11.99
CA LEU A 236 -0.05 19.79 12.80
C LEU A 236 -0.59 21.00 12.03
N GLN A 237 -0.93 20.83 10.75
CA GLN A 237 -1.44 21.94 9.94
C GLN A 237 -2.94 22.17 10.23
N PRO A 238 -3.39 23.43 10.42
CA PRO A 238 -4.77 23.73 10.82
C PRO A 238 -5.81 23.41 9.75
N ASN A 239 -5.38 23.21 8.51
CA ASN A 239 -6.25 22.83 7.39
C ASN A 239 -6.17 21.34 7.06
N VAL A 240 -5.69 20.50 7.98
CA VAL A 240 -5.65 19.06 7.84
C VAL A 240 -6.61 18.45 8.86
N ASP A 241 -7.56 17.67 8.38
CA ASP A 241 -8.40 16.82 9.21
C ASP A 241 -7.85 15.40 9.19
N ILE A 242 -7.78 14.76 10.35
CA ILE A 242 -7.44 13.34 10.50
C ILE A 242 -8.55 12.71 11.35
N ILE A 243 -9.28 11.79 10.75
CA ILE A 243 -10.44 11.17 11.37
C ILE A 243 -10.23 9.67 11.41
N LYS A 244 -10.20 9.07 12.59
CA LYS A 244 -10.17 7.62 12.77
C LYS A 244 -11.53 7.02 12.43
N PHE A 245 -11.50 5.85 11.77
CA PHE A 245 -12.72 5.15 11.39
C PHE A 245 -12.49 3.63 11.25
N LYS A 246 -13.61 2.89 11.30
CA LYS A 246 -13.68 1.45 10.96
C LYS A 246 -14.44 1.22 9.67
N GLU A 247 -15.37 2.10 9.38
CA GLU A 247 -16.13 2.10 8.14
C GLU A 247 -16.39 3.55 7.69
N CYS A 248 -16.25 3.81 6.40
CA CYS A 248 -16.65 5.09 5.82
C CYS A 248 -17.05 4.92 4.35
N THR A 249 -17.82 5.89 3.84
CA THR A 249 -18.17 5.96 2.43
C THR A 249 -17.85 7.34 1.89
N VAL A 250 -17.13 7.39 0.77
CA VAL A 250 -16.86 8.62 0.00
C VAL A 250 -17.64 8.57 -1.29
N ILE A 251 -18.42 9.61 -1.55
CA ILE A 251 -19.24 9.76 -2.76
C ILE A 251 -18.76 11.02 -3.49
N SER A 252 -18.45 10.89 -4.77
CA SER A 252 -18.16 12.05 -5.64
C SER A 252 -19.43 12.84 -5.92
N GLN A 253 -19.31 14.17 -5.93
CA GLN A 253 -20.40 15.06 -6.35
C GLN A 253 -20.26 15.46 -7.83
N GLY A 254 -19.73 14.57 -8.65
CA GLY A 254 -19.49 14.85 -10.07
C GLY A 254 -19.06 13.58 -10.82
N GLU A 255 -17.84 13.56 -11.30
CA GLU A 255 -17.29 12.43 -12.04
C GLU A 255 -16.99 11.21 -11.12
N PRO A 256 -16.94 9.98 -11.66
CA PRO A 256 -16.51 8.80 -10.91
C PRO A 256 -15.18 9.01 -10.21
N LEU A 257 -15.01 8.33 -9.07
CA LEU A 257 -13.78 8.36 -8.29
C LEU A 257 -12.67 7.62 -9.04
N VAL A 258 -11.50 8.26 -9.13
CA VAL A 258 -10.25 7.58 -9.47
C VAL A 258 -9.50 7.37 -8.16
N ILE A 259 -9.31 6.12 -7.79
CA ILE A 259 -8.76 5.73 -6.49
C ILE A 259 -7.38 5.12 -6.72
N ASN A 260 -6.39 5.59 -5.98
CA ASN A 260 -5.10 4.94 -5.84
C ASN A 260 -5.19 3.97 -4.65
N MET A 261 -5.11 2.67 -4.88
CA MET A 261 -5.03 1.63 -3.85
C MET A 261 -3.68 0.94 -3.95
N ASP A 262 -2.81 1.17 -2.96
CA ASP A 262 -1.47 0.55 -2.86
C ASP A 262 -0.64 0.62 -4.15
N GLY A 263 -0.82 1.69 -4.95
CA GLY A 263 -0.15 1.86 -6.23
C GLY A 263 -0.91 1.33 -7.45
N GLU A 264 -2.13 0.84 -7.29
CA GLU A 264 -3.02 0.48 -8.37
C GLU A 264 -4.19 1.47 -8.51
N LEU A 265 -4.57 1.76 -9.79
CA LEU A 265 -5.65 2.69 -10.09
C LEU A 265 -6.93 1.94 -10.41
N VAL A 266 -8.00 2.28 -9.69
CA VAL A 266 -9.35 1.78 -9.97
C VAL A 266 -10.33 2.93 -10.13
N LYS A 267 -11.44 2.69 -10.84
CA LYS A 267 -12.54 3.64 -11.03
C LYS A 267 -13.79 3.06 -10.44
N GLU A 268 -14.46 3.83 -9.58
CA GLU A 268 -15.70 3.46 -8.91
C GLU A 268 -16.62 4.68 -8.79
N GLU A 269 -17.92 4.48 -8.68
CA GLU A 269 -18.90 5.58 -8.47
C GLU A 269 -18.83 6.10 -7.04
N GLU A 270 -18.57 5.20 -6.08
CA GLU A 270 -18.36 5.51 -4.67
C GLU A 270 -17.24 4.64 -4.10
N MET A 271 -16.71 5.00 -2.94
CA MET A 271 -15.69 4.26 -2.22
C MET A 271 -16.17 3.98 -0.80
N THR A 272 -16.71 2.79 -0.56
CA THR A 272 -17.02 2.30 0.78
C THR A 272 -15.85 1.48 1.30
N ILE A 273 -15.23 1.93 2.38
CA ILE A 273 -14.08 1.29 3.03
C ILE A 273 -14.55 0.60 4.30
N LYS A 274 -14.21 -0.69 4.46
CA LYS A 274 -14.42 -1.47 5.68
C LYS A 274 -13.09 -2.02 6.17
N VAL A 275 -12.70 -1.66 7.37
CA VAL A 275 -11.49 -2.17 8.04
C VAL A 275 -11.72 -3.62 8.46
N LEU A 276 -10.73 -4.47 8.19
CA LEU A 276 -10.65 -5.85 8.60
C LEU A 276 -9.49 -5.98 9.61
N PRO A 277 -9.79 -5.93 10.92
CA PRO A 277 -8.75 -5.95 11.95
C PRO A 277 -7.99 -7.27 11.96
N ARG A 278 -6.66 -7.23 11.97
CA ARG A 278 -5.75 -8.38 12.10
C ARG A 278 -6.07 -9.53 11.13
N HIS A 279 -6.49 -9.18 9.92
CA HIS A 279 -7.05 -10.12 8.96
C HIS A 279 -5.99 -10.82 8.12
N LEU A 280 -4.89 -10.13 7.78
CA LEU A 280 -3.80 -10.70 7.00
C LEU A 280 -2.69 -11.23 7.91
N ARG A 281 -2.24 -12.46 7.65
CA ARG A 281 -1.20 -13.15 8.40
C ARG A 281 0.14 -13.08 7.68
N PHE A 282 1.12 -12.47 8.31
CA PHE A 282 2.49 -12.38 7.79
C PHE A 282 3.47 -13.12 8.68
N ALA A 283 4.59 -13.57 8.09
CA ALA A 283 5.76 -13.99 8.85
C ALA A 283 6.22 -12.84 9.74
N ALA A 284 6.33 -13.08 11.04
CA ALA A 284 6.69 -12.03 11.99
C ALA A 284 8.14 -11.56 11.78
N PRO A 285 8.42 -10.26 11.91
CA PRO A 285 9.79 -9.77 11.91
C PRO A 285 10.60 -10.43 13.04
N VAL A 286 11.79 -10.98 12.71
CA VAL A 286 12.71 -11.47 13.75
C VAL A 286 13.30 -10.27 14.49
N LYS A 287 13.41 -10.41 15.81
CA LYS A 287 14.05 -9.41 16.68
C LYS A 287 15.57 -9.64 16.64
N ASP A 288 16.33 -8.55 16.65
CA ASP A 288 17.79 -8.58 16.82
C ASP A 288 18.18 -9.10 18.20
#